data_23aa78a4e08d54295b13bde962f525b2
#
_entry.id   23aa78a4e08d54295b13bde962f525b2
#
_cell.length_a   1.000
_cell.length_b   1.000
_cell.length_c   1.000
_cell.angle_alpha   90.00
_cell.angle_beta   90.00
_cell.angle_gamma   90.00
#
_symmetry.space_group_name_H-M   'P 1'
#
loop_
_entity.id
_entity.type
_entity.pdbx_description
1 polymer ?
#
loop_
_entity_poly.entity_id
_entity_poly.type
_entity_poly.pdbx_seq_one_letter_code
_entity_poly.pdbx_strand_id
1 'polypeptide(L)'
;MRIVAGIARGRRLRAPKGRLVRPTADRVKEAVFSILESRDGCAGLKVLDLFAGAGTLGIEALSRGASEAVFVDHGRPSIEAIHANLETTGLVGEVLSMPAERGIQQLAAAGRRFDRVFIDPPYGEGWIAPTLTALDAARLVADGGLVVVEHGRGEAAAPEVGGLVQQIARRYGDTHIAVYRANERDEDEHGNP
;
A
#
# COMPACT_ATOMS: atom_id res chain seq x y z
N MET A 1 7.64 -4.25 15.61
CA MET A 1 7.45 -3.22 14.55
C MET A 1 7.42 -1.85 15.22
N ARG A 2 7.99 -0.83 14.59
CA ARG A 2 8.02 0.56 15.07
C ARG A 2 7.94 1.53 13.90
N ILE A 3 7.52 2.75 14.14
CA ILE A 3 7.62 3.84 13.17
C ILE A 3 9.06 4.30 13.08
N VAL A 4 9.58 4.39 11.85
CA VAL A 4 10.99 4.65 11.58
C VAL A 4 11.27 6.15 11.43
N ALA A 5 10.35 6.90 10.82
CA ALA A 5 10.53 8.32 10.56
C ALA A 5 9.25 9.14 10.76
N GLY A 6 9.35 10.46 10.67
CA GLY A 6 8.24 11.39 10.76
C GLY A 6 7.81 11.70 12.20
N ILE A 7 6.60 12.26 12.33
CA ILE A 7 6.09 12.84 13.58
C ILE A 7 5.81 11.79 14.67
N ALA A 8 5.56 10.53 14.29
CA ALA A 8 5.35 9.42 15.22
C ALA A 8 6.59 8.51 15.38
N ARG A 9 7.79 8.97 14.95
CA ARG A 9 9.03 8.18 15.02
C ARG A 9 9.25 7.56 16.40
N GLY A 10 9.64 6.27 16.40
CA GLY A 10 9.94 5.50 17.60
C GLY A 10 8.73 4.86 18.27
N ARG A 11 7.50 5.24 17.92
CA ARG A 11 6.29 4.60 18.46
C ARG A 11 6.25 3.13 18.07
N ARG A 12 5.96 2.26 19.03
CA ARG A 12 5.83 0.81 18.82
C ARG A 12 4.44 0.49 18.31
N LEU A 13 4.37 -0.35 17.27
CA LEU A 13 3.13 -0.84 16.71
C LEU A 13 2.86 -2.27 17.17
N ARG A 14 1.58 -2.57 17.45
CA ARG A 14 1.09 -3.91 17.79
C ARG A 14 0.91 -4.72 16.50
N ALA A 15 1.31 -6.00 16.54
CA ALA A 15 0.96 -6.95 15.50
C ALA A 15 -0.48 -7.47 15.71
N PRO A 16 -1.17 -7.89 14.64
CA PRO A 16 -2.42 -8.63 14.78
C PRO A 16 -2.20 -9.90 15.59
N LYS A 17 -3.15 -10.26 16.45
CA LYS A 17 -3.07 -11.51 17.21
C LYS A 17 -2.95 -12.72 16.28
N GLY A 18 -2.00 -13.62 16.57
CA GLY A 18 -1.80 -14.86 15.80
C GLY A 18 -0.88 -14.72 14.58
N ARG A 19 -0.39 -13.52 14.23
CA ARG A 19 0.64 -13.35 13.19
C ARG A 19 2.03 -13.19 13.80
N LEU A 20 2.98 -14.00 13.33
CA LEU A 20 4.40 -13.84 13.65
C LEU A 20 4.94 -12.60 12.93
N VAL A 21 5.51 -11.68 13.72
CA VAL A 21 6.25 -10.53 13.16
C VAL A 21 7.55 -11.03 12.59
N ARG A 22 7.76 -10.85 11.28
CA ARG A 22 9.04 -11.22 10.65
C ARG A 22 10.14 -10.26 11.09
N PRO A 23 11.32 -10.74 11.51
CA PRO A 23 12.45 -9.85 11.88
C PRO A 23 12.91 -8.93 10.74
N THR A 24 12.64 -9.30 9.48
CA THR A 24 12.98 -8.54 8.27
C THR A 24 12.02 -7.40 7.97
N ALA A 25 10.82 -7.39 8.58
CA ALA A 25 9.77 -6.43 8.25
C ALA A 25 10.20 -4.95 8.42
N ASP A 26 10.96 -4.61 9.47
CA ASP A 26 11.43 -3.23 9.66
C ASP A 26 12.45 -2.81 8.59
N ARG A 27 13.34 -3.71 8.15
CA ARG A 27 14.33 -3.44 7.08
C ARG A 27 13.66 -3.29 5.73
N VAL A 28 12.68 -4.13 5.42
CA VAL A 28 11.91 -4.05 4.17
C VAL A 28 11.13 -2.74 4.12
N LYS A 29 10.47 -2.37 5.22
CA LYS A 29 9.79 -1.09 5.34
C LYS A 29 10.74 0.11 5.16
N GLU A 30 11.90 0.11 5.80
CA GLU A 30 12.93 1.13 5.58
C GLU A 30 13.34 1.23 4.11
N ALA A 31 13.54 0.09 3.44
CA ALA A 31 13.89 0.04 2.02
C ALA A 31 12.76 0.60 1.14
N VAL A 32 11.50 0.22 1.40
CA VAL A 32 10.33 0.76 0.70
C VAL A 32 10.29 2.28 0.80
N PHE A 33 10.37 2.82 2.02
CA PHE A 33 10.31 4.27 2.20
C PHE A 33 11.57 4.98 1.67
N SER A 34 12.75 4.38 1.68
CA SER A 34 13.93 4.92 1.01
C SER A 34 13.75 5.04 -0.51
N ILE A 35 13.09 4.04 -1.13
CA ILE A 35 12.72 4.09 -2.55
C ILE A 35 11.72 5.22 -2.80
N LEU A 36 10.70 5.37 -1.95
CA LEU A 36 9.70 6.41 -2.09
C LEU A 36 10.29 7.82 -1.89
N GLU A 37 11.15 8.02 -0.90
CA GLU A 37 11.83 9.31 -0.65
C GLU A 37 12.62 9.80 -1.88
N SER A 38 13.23 8.88 -2.65
CA SER A 38 13.88 9.21 -3.91
C SER A 38 12.91 9.58 -5.04
N ARG A 39 11.60 9.59 -4.76
CA ARG A 39 10.47 9.82 -5.70
C ARG A 39 9.37 10.64 -5.03
N ASP A 40 9.74 11.79 -4.49
CA ASP A 40 8.86 12.78 -3.84
C ASP A 40 8.19 12.29 -2.52
N GLY A 41 8.59 11.13 -1.99
CA GLY A 41 8.15 10.64 -0.70
C GLY A 41 6.64 10.38 -0.59
N CYS A 42 6.08 10.75 0.58
CA CYS A 42 4.65 10.63 0.89
C CYS A 42 4.02 11.94 1.38
N ALA A 43 4.80 13.00 1.60
CA ALA A 43 4.30 14.24 2.20
C ALA A 43 3.22 14.91 1.31
N GLY A 44 2.06 15.20 1.91
CA GLY A 44 0.91 15.78 1.22
C GLY A 44 0.12 14.82 0.33
N LEU A 45 0.59 13.58 0.14
CA LEU A 45 0.02 12.61 -0.77
C LEU A 45 -1.06 11.75 -0.11
N LYS A 46 -1.97 11.20 -0.93
CA LYS A 46 -3.00 10.24 -0.54
C LYS A 46 -2.48 8.82 -0.68
N VAL A 47 -2.70 8.02 0.35
CA VAL A 47 -2.16 6.67 0.47
C VAL A 47 -3.27 5.64 0.62
N LEU A 48 -3.13 4.51 -0.07
CA LEU A 48 -3.97 3.33 0.08
C LEU A 48 -3.10 2.15 0.53
N ASP A 49 -3.45 1.51 1.64
CA ASP A 49 -2.78 0.33 2.19
C ASP A 49 -3.72 -0.87 2.08
N LEU A 50 -3.51 -1.70 1.05
CA LEU A 50 -4.29 -2.92 0.78
C LEU A 50 -3.62 -4.11 1.47
N PHE A 51 -4.44 -5.00 2.04
CA PHE A 51 -3.99 -6.09 2.90
C PHE A 51 -3.21 -5.54 4.11
N ALA A 52 -3.72 -4.45 4.70
CA ALA A 52 -2.99 -3.56 5.58
C ALA A 52 -2.43 -4.22 6.86
N GLY A 53 -2.98 -5.36 7.29
CA GLY A 53 -2.48 -6.10 8.44
C GLY A 53 -2.50 -5.26 9.74
N ALA A 54 -1.33 -4.84 10.21
CA ALA A 54 -1.21 -3.92 11.35
C ALA A 54 -1.24 -2.44 10.94
N GLY A 55 -1.38 -2.12 9.65
CA GLY A 55 -1.33 -0.77 9.09
C GLY A 55 0.06 -0.16 9.08
N THR A 56 1.11 -0.99 9.06
CA THR A 56 2.49 -0.50 9.25
C THR A 56 2.98 0.41 8.15
N LEU A 57 2.58 0.16 6.90
CA LEU A 57 2.99 0.98 5.74
C LEU A 57 2.19 2.29 5.70
N GLY A 58 0.87 2.21 5.81
CA GLY A 58 0.03 3.40 5.81
C GLY A 58 0.28 4.33 7.00
N ILE A 59 0.50 3.78 8.21
CA ILE A 59 0.83 4.58 9.41
C ILE A 59 2.22 5.22 9.29
N GLU A 60 3.20 4.51 8.73
CA GLU A 60 4.52 5.09 8.43
C GLU A 60 4.40 6.24 7.42
N ALA A 61 3.57 6.08 6.38
CA ALA A 61 3.31 7.14 5.40
C ALA A 61 2.65 8.37 6.05
N LEU A 62 1.64 8.18 6.91
CA LEU A 62 1.03 9.26 7.70
C LEU A 62 2.06 9.95 8.58
N SER A 63 2.91 9.20 9.26
CA SER A 63 3.99 9.75 10.09
C SER A 63 4.98 10.59 9.29
N ARG A 64 5.19 10.28 8.02
CA ARG A 64 6.02 11.04 7.07
C ARG A 64 5.27 12.16 6.35
N GLY A 65 4.05 12.47 6.78
CA GLY A 65 3.30 13.64 6.31
C GLY A 65 2.32 13.36 5.19
N ALA A 66 1.96 12.11 4.90
CA ALA A 66 0.85 11.83 4.00
C ALA A 66 -0.41 12.56 4.49
N SER A 67 -1.15 13.16 3.56
CA SER A 67 -2.37 13.93 3.87
C SER A 67 -3.54 13.04 4.25
N GLU A 68 -3.51 11.80 3.76
CA GLU A 68 -4.57 10.82 3.93
C GLU A 68 -4.00 9.41 3.85
N ALA A 69 -4.54 8.49 4.65
CA ALA A 69 -4.34 7.06 4.45
C ALA A 69 -5.64 6.30 4.65
N VAL A 70 -5.92 5.39 3.70
CA VAL A 70 -7.01 4.42 3.76
C VAL A 70 -6.40 3.04 3.92
N PHE A 71 -6.88 2.31 4.91
CA PHE A 71 -6.45 0.95 5.22
C PHE A 71 -7.57 -0.02 4.86
N VAL A 72 -7.26 -1.05 4.08
CA VAL A 72 -8.21 -2.10 3.70
C VAL A 72 -7.69 -3.45 4.18
N ASP A 73 -8.44 -4.10 5.04
CA ASP A 73 -8.19 -5.48 5.48
C ASP A 73 -9.53 -6.13 5.87
N HIS A 74 -9.65 -7.44 5.75
CA HIS A 74 -10.87 -8.16 6.13
C HIS A 74 -10.73 -8.92 7.46
N GLY A 75 -9.50 -9.07 7.96
CA GLY A 75 -9.21 -9.80 9.19
C GLY A 75 -9.54 -8.99 10.42
N ARG A 76 -10.48 -9.45 11.26
CA ARG A 76 -10.81 -8.77 12.51
C ARG A 76 -9.58 -8.43 13.38
N PRO A 77 -8.59 -9.35 13.58
CA PRO A 77 -7.37 -9.02 14.32
C PRO A 77 -6.54 -7.91 13.67
N SER A 78 -6.54 -7.82 12.34
CA SER A 78 -5.87 -6.75 11.57
C SER A 78 -6.55 -5.41 11.84
N ILE A 79 -7.87 -5.36 11.71
CA ILE A 79 -8.67 -4.14 11.96
C ILE A 79 -8.47 -3.62 13.39
N GLU A 80 -8.54 -4.52 14.39
CA GLU A 80 -8.28 -4.17 15.80
C GLU A 80 -6.86 -3.63 15.98
N ALA A 81 -5.86 -4.20 15.29
CA ALA A 81 -4.48 -3.74 15.35
C ALA A 81 -4.30 -2.36 14.70
N ILE A 82 -4.91 -2.11 13.52
CA ILE A 82 -4.86 -0.81 12.84
C ILE A 82 -5.42 0.27 13.76
N HIS A 83 -6.61 0.09 14.31
CA HIS A 83 -7.22 1.09 15.22
C HIS A 83 -6.34 1.37 16.44
N ALA A 84 -5.83 0.33 17.10
CA ALA A 84 -4.95 0.48 18.27
C ALA A 84 -3.63 1.19 17.91
N ASN A 85 -3.11 0.97 16.70
CA ASN A 85 -1.88 1.60 16.21
C ASN A 85 -2.09 3.06 15.82
N LEU A 86 -3.22 3.40 15.21
CA LEU A 86 -3.62 4.78 14.93
C LEU A 86 -3.77 5.56 16.25
N GLU A 87 -4.47 5.00 17.24
CA GLU A 87 -4.59 5.58 18.57
C GLU A 87 -3.22 5.77 19.24
N THR A 88 -2.36 4.74 19.23
CA THR A 88 -1.02 4.79 19.84
C THR A 88 -0.14 5.87 19.22
N THR A 89 -0.27 6.10 17.90
CA THR A 89 0.52 7.08 17.16
C THR A 89 -0.09 8.49 17.21
N GLY A 90 -1.38 8.61 17.52
CA GLY A 90 -2.14 9.86 17.44
C GLY A 90 -2.42 10.29 16.01
N LEU A 91 -2.30 9.36 15.05
CA LEU A 91 -2.56 9.60 13.64
C LEU A 91 -4.00 9.20 13.28
N VAL A 92 -4.54 9.82 12.23
CA VAL A 92 -5.91 9.58 11.77
C VAL A 92 -5.85 8.96 10.37
N GLY A 93 -6.66 7.91 10.17
CA GLY A 93 -6.81 7.25 8.87
C GLY A 93 -8.17 6.56 8.79
N GLU A 94 -8.62 6.33 7.57
CA GLU A 94 -9.86 5.61 7.27
C GLU A 94 -9.60 4.11 7.26
N VAL A 95 -10.46 3.32 7.90
CA VAL A 95 -10.31 1.85 7.96
C VAL A 95 -11.54 1.18 7.36
N LEU A 96 -11.33 0.43 6.29
CA LEU A 96 -12.35 -0.35 5.59
C LEU A 96 -12.20 -1.84 5.94
N SER A 97 -13.16 -2.36 6.71
CA SER A 97 -13.18 -3.78 7.13
C SER A 97 -13.84 -4.64 6.05
N MET A 98 -13.07 -4.94 4.97
CA MET A 98 -13.56 -5.73 3.84
C MET A 98 -12.41 -6.32 3.03
N PRO A 99 -12.66 -7.32 2.14
CA PRO A 99 -11.66 -7.81 1.20
C PRO A 99 -11.14 -6.69 0.27
N ALA A 100 -9.88 -6.79 -0.14
CA ALA A 100 -9.21 -5.79 -0.97
C ALA A 100 -9.98 -5.45 -2.26
N GLU A 101 -10.51 -6.47 -2.95
CA GLU A 101 -11.31 -6.28 -4.17
C GLU A 101 -12.53 -5.38 -3.93
N ARG A 102 -13.27 -5.62 -2.83
CA ARG A 102 -14.43 -4.78 -2.47
C ARG A 102 -14.02 -3.36 -2.10
N GLY A 103 -12.89 -3.22 -1.38
CA GLY A 103 -12.32 -1.92 -1.05
C GLY A 103 -11.98 -1.12 -2.30
N ILE A 104 -11.34 -1.75 -3.29
CA ILE A 104 -11.04 -1.14 -4.60
C ILE A 104 -12.32 -0.66 -5.28
N GLN A 105 -13.34 -1.52 -5.38
CA GLN A 105 -14.62 -1.18 -6.01
C GLN A 105 -15.33 -0.03 -5.30
N GLN A 106 -15.39 -0.05 -3.97
CA GLN A 106 -16.03 1.01 -3.18
C GLN A 106 -15.32 2.36 -3.33
N LEU A 107 -14.00 2.36 -3.26
CA LEU A 107 -13.18 3.58 -3.40
C LEU A 107 -13.27 4.15 -4.81
N ALA A 108 -13.28 3.30 -5.84
CA ALA A 108 -13.46 3.72 -7.23
C ALA A 108 -14.86 4.32 -7.46
N ALA A 109 -15.92 3.69 -6.95
CA ALA A 109 -17.28 4.21 -7.02
C ALA A 109 -17.43 5.58 -6.33
N ALA A 110 -16.60 5.86 -5.31
CA ALA A 110 -16.51 7.15 -4.65
C ALA A 110 -15.60 8.17 -5.37
N GLY A 111 -15.09 7.85 -6.56
CA GLY A 111 -14.21 8.73 -7.34
C GLY A 111 -12.84 8.98 -6.69
N ARG A 112 -12.41 8.10 -5.77
CA ARG A 112 -11.14 8.25 -5.07
C ARG A 112 -9.97 7.88 -5.98
N ARG A 113 -8.84 8.59 -5.81
CA ARG A 113 -7.54 8.24 -6.41
C ARG A 113 -6.44 8.42 -5.39
N PHE A 114 -5.39 7.61 -5.49
CA PHE A 114 -4.28 7.57 -4.54
C PHE A 114 -2.94 7.72 -5.26
N ASP A 115 -2.06 8.51 -4.65
CA ASP A 115 -0.71 8.77 -5.18
C ASP A 115 0.26 7.62 -4.83
N ARG A 116 0.00 6.94 -3.70
CA ARG A 116 0.79 5.79 -3.23
C ARG A 116 -0.15 4.66 -2.84
N VAL A 117 0.10 3.48 -3.38
CA VAL A 117 -0.66 2.27 -3.03
C VAL A 117 0.32 1.21 -2.54
N PHE A 118 0.06 0.63 -1.38
CA PHE A 118 0.80 -0.50 -0.84
C PHE A 118 -0.02 -1.77 -1.01
N ILE A 119 0.64 -2.87 -1.40
CA ILE A 119 0.07 -4.20 -1.57
C ILE A 119 1.00 -5.20 -0.90
N ASP A 120 0.61 -5.73 0.27
CA ASP A 120 1.34 -6.78 1.02
C ASP A 120 0.41 -7.98 1.31
N PRO A 121 0.03 -8.75 0.30
CA PRO A 121 -0.91 -9.85 0.43
C PRO A 121 -0.25 -11.06 1.10
N PRO A 122 -1.05 -12.04 1.58
CA PRO A 122 -0.53 -13.34 1.97
C PRO A 122 0.25 -14.00 0.82
N TYR A 123 1.47 -14.46 1.12
CA TYR A 123 2.36 -15.01 0.10
C TYR A 123 1.86 -16.36 -0.44
N GLY A 124 2.07 -16.59 -1.74
CA GLY A 124 1.78 -17.84 -2.41
C GLY A 124 0.30 -18.07 -2.74
N GLU A 125 -0.54 -17.08 -2.55
CA GLU A 125 -1.99 -17.18 -2.79
C GLU A 125 -2.43 -16.54 -4.12
N GLY A 126 -1.49 -15.98 -4.90
CA GLY A 126 -1.78 -15.43 -6.24
C GLY A 126 -2.55 -14.12 -6.27
N TRP A 127 -2.53 -13.33 -5.18
CA TRP A 127 -3.29 -12.08 -5.07
C TRP A 127 -2.73 -10.92 -5.89
N ILE A 128 -1.45 -10.95 -6.28
CA ILE A 128 -0.75 -9.79 -6.86
C ILE A 128 -1.36 -9.38 -8.20
N ALA A 129 -1.39 -10.30 -9.17
CA ALA A 129 -1.88 -10.00 -10.51
C ALA A 129 -3.35 -9.56 -10.53
N PRO A 130 -4.29 -10.24 -9.84
CA PRO A 130 -5.68 -9.79 -9.75
C PRO A 130 -5.82 -8.41 -9.10
N THR A 131 -5.03 -8.11 -8.05
CA THR A 131 -5.09 -6.82 -7.36
C THR A 131 -4.58 -5.69 -8.25
N LEU A 132 -3.44 -5.89 -8.93
CA LEU A 132 -2.91 -4.90 -9.88
C LEU A 132 -3.89 -4.65 -11.02
N THR A 133 -4.48 -5.71 -11.60
CA THR A 133 -5.51 -5.59 -12.64
C THR A 133 -6.72 -4.82 -12.16
N ALA A 134 -7.20 -5.11 -10.94
CA ALA A 134 -8.35 -4.40 -10.38
C ALA A 134 -8.06 -2.92 -10.12
N LEU A 135 -6.86 -2.57 -9.61
CA LEU A 135 -6.43 -1.19 -9.40
C LEU A 135 -6.37 -0.40 -10.70
N ASP A 136 -5.80 -1.00 -11.74
CA ASP A 136 -5.69 -0.38 -13.06
C ASP A 136 -7.07 -0.17 -13.70
N ALA A 137 -7.90 -1.21 -13.76
CA ALA A 137 -9.26 -1.15 -14.31
C ALA A 137 -10.13 -0.13 -13.57
N ALA A 138 -9.99 -0.03 -12.25
CA ALA A 138 -10.71 0.92 -11.41
C ALA A 138 -10.14 2.36 -11.48
N ARG A 139 -9.05 2.59 -12.17
CA ARG A 139 -8.32 3.88 -12.22
C ARG A 139 -8.08 4.47 -10.83
N LEU A 140 -7.76 3.61 -9.87
CA LEU A 140 -7.62 3.99 -8.46
C LEU A 140 -6.26 4.62 -8.14
N VAL A 141 -5.26 4.40 -8.99
CA VAL A 141 -3.94 5.03 -8.90
C VAL A 141 -3.96 6.33 -9.68
N ALA A 142 -3.51 7.41 -9.06
CA ALA A 142 -3.36 8.72 -9.71
C ALA A 142 -2.31 8.64 -10.83
N ASP A 143 -2.40 9.51 -11.84
CA ASP A 143 -1.43 9.58 -12.91
C ASP A 143 -0.02 9.87 -12.34
N GLY A 144 0.96 9.08 -12.76
CA GLY A 144 2.31 9.12 -12.19
C GLY A 144 2.41 8.54 -10.75
N GLY A 145 1.31 8.10 -10.16
CA GLY A 145 1.28 7.47 -8.84
C GLY A 145 2.06 6.16 -8.79
N LEU A 146 2.45 5.73 -7.59
CA LEU A 146 3.26 4.54 -7.40
C LEU A 146 2.50 3.45 -6.65
N VAL A 147 2.63 2.22 -7.14
CA VAL A 147 2.16 1.01 -6.45
C VAL A 147 3.38 0.21 -5.98
N VAL A 148 3.47 -0.01 -4.68
CA VAL A 148 4.52 -0.82 -4.06
C VAL A 148 3.93 -2.18 -3.69
N VAL A 149 4.51 -3.23 -4.25
CA VAL A 149 4.09 -4.62 -4.03
C VAL A 149 5.17 -5.33 -3.25
N GLU A 150 4.81 -5.88 -2.08
CA GLU A 150 5.63 -6.83 -1.35
C GLU A 150 5.17 -8.25 -1.70
N HIS A 151 6.12 -9.14 -2.03
CA HIS A 151 5.80 -10.52 -2.37
C HIS A 151 6.91 -11.50 -1.95
N GLY A 152 6.52 -12.76 -1.84
CA GLY A 152 7.44 -13.84 -1.51
C GLY A 152 8.24 -14.35 -2.71
N ARG A 153 9.23 -15.22 -2.38
CA ARG A 153 9.99 -15.95 -3.40
C ARG A 153 9.06 -16.89 -4.18
N GLY A 154 9.05 -16.80 -5.50
CA GLY A 154 8.25 -17.68 -6.37
C GLY A 154 6.94 -17.05 -6.87
N GLU A 155 6.57 -15.87 -6.38
CA GLU A 155 5.53 -15.06 -7.00
C GLU A 155 6.18 -14.07 -7.97
N ALA A 156 5.77 -14.13 -9.23
CA ALA A 156 6.25 -13.18 -10.23
C ALA A 156 5.29 -11.99 -10.30
N ALA A 157 5.83 -10.80 -10.07
CA ALA A 157 5.14 -9.57 -10.43
C ALA A 157 5.40 -9.32 -11.93
N ALA A 158 4.35 -9.27 -12.75
CA ALA A 158 4.48 -9.02 -14.19
C ALA A 158 5.14 -7.65 -14.43
N PRO A 159 5.97 -7.50 -15.47
CA PRO A 159 6.62 -6.22 -15.78
C PRO A 159 5.63 -5.08 -16.07
N GLU A 160 4.45 -5.44 -16.56
CA GLU A 160 3.39 -4.50 -16.92
C GLU A 160 2.02 -5.12 -16.66
N VAL A 161 1.08 -4.33 -16.13
CA VAL A 161 -0.33 -4.70 -15.93
C VAL A 161 -1.20 -3.50 -16.28
N GLY A 162 -1.81 -3.50 -17.44
CA GLY A 162 -2.56 -2.35 -17.95
C GLY A 162 -1.66 -1.11 -18.06
N GLY A 163 -2.06 -0.03 -17.41
CA GLY A 163 -1.27 1.22 -17.34
C GLY A 163 -0.23 1.24 -16.22
N LEU A 164 -0.04 0.15 -15.48
CA LEU A 164 0.96 0.05 -14.42
C LEU A 164 2.24 -0.60 -14.93
N VAL A 165 3.33 0.17 -15.00
CA VAL A 165 4.64 -0.29 -15.53
C VAL A 165 5.64 -0.42 -14.38
N GLN A 166 6.27 -1.59 -14.25
CA GLN A 166 7.26 -1.86 -13.23
C GLN A 166 8.54 -1.05 -13.45
N GLN A 167 8.89 -0.24 -12.46
CA GLN A 167 10.09 0.60 -12.48
C GLN A 167 11.24 -0.01 -11.69
N ILE A 168 10.90 -0.78 -10.66
CA ILE A 168 11.87 -1.36 -9.72
C ILE A 168 11.47 -2.78 -9.40
N ALA A 169 12.47 -3.66 -9.35
CA ALA A 169 12.41 -4.95 -8.66
C ALA A 169 13.63 -5.07 -7.75
N ARG A 170 13.42 -5.31 -6.47
CA ARG A 170 14.49 -5.46 -5.46
C ARG A 170 14.20 -6.69 -4.59
N ARG A 171 15.27 -7.35 -4.17
CA ARG A 171 15.21 -8.52 -3.28
C ARG A 171 15.83 -8.20 -1.92
N TYR A 172 15.12 -8.56 -0.85
CA TYR A 172 15.56 -8.43 0.53
C TYR A 172 15.36 -9.78 1.25
N GLY A 173 16.36 -10.65 1.17
CA GLY A 173 16.24 -12.03 1.65
C GLY A 173 15.19 -12.83 0.86
N ASP A 174 14.12 -13.27 1.55
CA ASP A 174 12.99 -14.00 0.93
C ASP A 174 11.86 -13.06 0.51
N THR A 175 11.95 -11.77 0.83
CA THR A 175 10.99 -10.75 0.41
C THR A 175 11.46 -10.05 -0.85
N HIS A 176 10.55 -9.80 -1.76
CA HIS A 176 10.75 -9.05 -2.98
C HIS A 176 9.87 -7.81 -2.97
N ILE A 177 10.40 -6.70 -3.47
CA ILE A 177 9.67 -5.44 -3.65
C ILE A 177 9.64 -5.12 -5.13
N ALA A 178 8.43 -4.97 -5.67
CA ALA A 178 8.21 -4.41 -6.99
C ALA A 178 7.55 -3.02 -6.83
N VAL A 179 8.01 -2.04 -7.61
CA VAL A 179 7.38 -0.71 -7.65
C VAL A 179 6.93 -0.45 -9.07
N TYR A 180 5.64 -0.18 -9.21
CA TYR A 180 5.02 0.21 -10.47
C TYR A 180 4.72 1.69 -10.47
N ARG A 181 4.75 2.29 -11.64
CA ARG A 181 4.28 3.64 -11.89
C ARG A 181 3.05 3.58 -12.79
N ALA A 182 2.01 4.30 -12.45
CA ALA A 182 0.87 4.50 -13.32
C ALA A 182 1.25 5.45 -14.47
N ASN A 183 0.94 5.06 -15.68
CA ASN A 183 1.09 5.93 -16.85
C ASN A 183 0.11 7.12 -16.75
N GLU A 184 0.51 8.24 -17.30
CA GLU A 184 -0.41 9.34 -17.58
C GLU A 184 -1.41 8.85 -18.64
N ARG A 185 -2.69 9.07 -18.38
CA ARG A 185 -3.76 8.69 -19.32
C ARG A 185 -4.33 9.95 -19.91
N ASP A 186 -4.30 10.04 -21.24
CA ASP A 186 -4.97 11.11 -21.97
C ASP A 186 -6.47 11.10 -21.63
N GLU A 187 -7.00 12.23 -21.16
CA GLU A 187 -8.42 12.38 -20.82
C GLU A 187 -9.35 12.35 -22.06
N ASP A 188 -8.79 12.21 -23.27
CA ASP A 188 -9.49 12.46 -24.55
C ASP A 188 -10.23 11.26 -25.15
N GLU A 189 -10.32 10.08 -24.51
CA GLU A 189 -11.05 8.95 -25.12
C GLU A 189 -12.56 8.91 -24.83
N HIS A 190 -13.14 9.90 -24.17
CA HIS A 190 -14.59 9.95 -23.92
C HIS A 190 -15.21 11.29 -24.33
N GLY A 191 -14.99 11.72 -25.55
CA GLY A 191 -15.61 12.90 -26.10
C GLY A 191 -15.83 12.82 -27.62
N ASN A 192 -16.78 12.00 -28.04
CA ASN A 192 -17.76 12.48 -29.03
C ASN A 192 -18.88 11.45 -29.26
N PRO A 193 -20.17 11.85 -29.22
CA PRO A 193 -21.29 11.07 -29.72
C PRO A 193 -21.33 11.06 -31.25
#